data_742d6aad3a6a94a79dc1670d2a741895
#
_entry.id   742d6aad3a6a94a79dc1670d2a741895
#
_cell.length_a   1.000
_cell.length_b   1.000
_cell.length_c   1.000
_cell.angle_alpha   90.00
_cell.angle_beta   90.00
_cell.angle_gamma   90.00
#
_symmetry.space_group_name_H-M   'P 1'
#
loop_
_entity.id
_entity.type
_entity.pdbx_description
1 polymer ?
#
loop_
_entity_poly.entity_id
_entity_poly.type
_entity_poly.pdbx_seq_one_letter_code
_entity_poly.pdbx_strand_id
1 'polypeptide(L)'
;MAAAETGGSLIMLPMVLAGFLRLATHPKVFRQPTPPEAAVAFAETLLLSPGVEMADLGREWPALRRLVEQYRLAGNDVPVAWVAAAVLTLGTRLVTFDRGFERWLGRSDLTLLRPH
;
A
#
# COMPACT_ATOMS: atom_id res chain seq x y z
N MET A 1 1.49 5.93 -5.15
CA MET A 1 0.61 5.02 -4.39
C MET A 1 0.92 3.57 -4.76
N ALA A 2 0.78 2.67 -3.84
CA ALA A 2 0.96 1.25 -4.09
C ALA A 2 -0.40 0.54 -4.14
N ALA A 3 -0.46 -0.58 -4.85
CA ALA A 3 -1.67 -1.40 -4.91
C ALA A 3 -1.28 -2.87 -4.99
N ALA A 4 -2.12 -3.75 -4.44
CA ALA A 4 -1.97 -5.18 -4.59
C ALA A 4 -2.73 -5.63 -5.83
N GLU A 5 -2.19 -6.62 -6.54
CA GLU A 5 -2.78 -7.13 -7.77
C GLU A 5 -2.89 -8.63 -7.72
N THR A 6 -4.01 -9.16 -8.22
CA THR A 6 -4.21 -10.59 -8.41
C THR A 6 -5.19 -10.81 -9.56
N GLY A 7 -4.82 -11.66 -10.53
CA GLY A 7 -5.70 -12.05 -11.63
C GLY A 7 -6.32 -10.90 -12.39
N GLY A 8 -5.62 -9.80 -12.57
CA GLY A 8 -6.15 -8.63 -13.29
C GLY A 8 -6.96 -7.68 -12.42
N SER A 9 -7.20 -8.03 -11.15
CA SER A 9 -7.91 -7.16 -10.21
C SER A 9 -6.93 -6.41 -9.34
N LEU A 10 -7.29 -5.18 -8.96
CA LEU A 10 -6.54 -4.38 -7.99
C LEU A 10 -7.20 -4.49 -6.63
N ILE A 11 -6.38 -4.76 -5.62
CA ILE A 11 -6.83 -4.79 -4.23
C ILE A 11 -6.19 -3.62 -3.53
N MET A 12 -7.02 -2.68 -3.08
CA MET A 12 -6.55 -1.49 -2.37
C MET A 12 -6.37 -1.81 -0.90
N LEU A 13 -5.20 -1.45 -0.39
CA LEU A 13 -4.87 -1.67 1.02
C LEU A 13 -5.30 -0.43 1.82
N PRO A 14 -6.08 -0.62 2.91
CA PRO A 14 -6.56 0.54 3.70
C PRO A 14 -5.46 1.46 4.18
N MET A 15 -4.30 0.91 4.61
CA MET A 15 -3.20 1.74 5.08
C MET A 15 -2.58 2.56 3.94
N VAL A 16 -2.62 2.06 2.70
CA VAL A 16 -2.14 2.82 1.54
C VAL A 16 -3.08 3.98 1.23
N LEU A 17 -4.39 3.74 1.30
CA LEU A 17 -5.37 4.81 1.12
C LEU A 17 -5.25 5.86 2.21
N ALA A 18 -5.03 5.45 3.46
CA ALA A 18 -4.80 6.39 4.54
C ALA A 18 -3.56 7.25 4.28
N GLY A 19 -2.49 6.64 3.79
CA GLY A 19 -1.28 7.36 3.41
C GLY A 19 -1.52 8.35 2.28
N PHE A 20 -2.33 7.98 1.29
CA PHE A 20 -2.72 8.89 0.22
C PHE A 20 -3.49 10.10 0.77
N LEU A 21 -4.49 9.86 1.62
CA LEU A 21 -5.27 10.95 2.21
C LEU A 21 -4.38 11.89 3.02
N ARG A 22 -3.46 11.34 3.78
CA ARG A 22 -2.52 12.13 4.57
C ARG A 22 -1.67 13.04 3.70
N LEU A 23 -1.10 12.51 2.62
CA LEU A 23 -0.23 13.27 1.75
C LEU A 23 -1.01 14.31 0.93
N ALA A 24 -2.15 13.94 0.37
CA ALA A 24 -2.95 14.83 -0.49
C ALA A 24 -3.47 16.05 0.26
N THR A 25 -3.75 15.90 1.55
CA THR A 25 -4.29 16.97 2.39
C THR A 25 -3.23 17.73 3.20
N HIS A 26 -1.95 17.35 3.08
CA HIS A 26 -0.90 17.88 3.96
C HIS A 26 -0.42 19.25 3.48
N PRO A 27 -0.56 20.30 4.30
CA PRO A 27 -0.18 21.65 3.89
C PRO A 27 1.32 21.85 3.70
N LYS A 28 2.15 20.98 4.28
CA LYS A 28 3.62 21.05 4.13
C LYS A 28 4.11 20.34 2.88
N VAL A 29 3.28 19.46 2.28
CA VAL A 29 3.65 18.70 1.07
C VAL A 29 3.26 19.47 -0.17
N PHE A 30 2.07 20.06 -0.17
CA PHE A 30 1.54 20.80 -1.33
C PHE A 30 1.27 22.24 -0.95
N ARG A 31 1.58 23.13 -1.88
CA ARG A 31 1.29 24.58 -1.73
C ARG A 31 -0.23 24.80 -1.60
N GLN A 32 -1.02 24.04 -2.35
CA GLN A 32 -2.48 24.03 -2.26
C GLN A 32 -2.92 22.59 -2.00
N PRO A 33 -3.04 22.20 -0.73
CA PRO A 33 -3.46 20.83 -0.42
C PRO A 33 -4.90 20.60 -0.84
N THR A 34 -5.20 19.36 -1.22
CA THR A 34 -6.56 18.95 -1.57
C THR A 34 -7.43 18.99 -0.34
N PRO A 35 -8.65 19.57 -0.40
CA PRO A 35 -9.58 19.49 0.71
C PRO A 35 -9.88 18.02 1.07
N PRO A 36 -10.05 17.68 2.36
CA PRO A 36 -10.29 16.30 2.76
C PRO A 36 -11.45 15.62 2.03
N GLU A 37 -12.57 16.32 1.85
CA GLU A 37 -13.74 15.78 1.17
C GLU A 37 -13.46 15.47 -0.30
N ALA A 38 -12.62 16.25 -0.96
CA ALA A 38 -12.23 15.99 -2.36
C ALA A 38 -11.29 14.78 -2.44
N ALA A 39 -10.37 14.64 -1.50
CA ALA A 39 -9.48 13.49 -1.44
C ALA A 39 -10.26 12.20 -1.19
N VAL A 40 -11.23 12.23 -0.28
CA VAL A 40 -12.09 11.09 0.00
C VAL A 40 -12.94 10.74 -1.23
N ALA A 41 -13.50 11.75 -1.92
CA ALA A 41 -14.29 11.51 -3.12
C ALA A 41 -13.47 10.82 -4.21
N PHE A 42 -12.20 11.21 -4.37
CA PHE A 42 -11.30 10.55 -5.31
C PHE A 42 -11.09 9.08 -4.93
N ALA A 43 -10.82 8.80 -3.66
CA ALA A 43 -10.62 7.43 -3.17
C ALA A 43 -11.88 6.58 -3.38
N GLU A 44 -13.06 7.13 -3.10
CA GLU A 44 -14.33 6.44 -3.32
C GLU A 44 -14.55 6.13 -4.79
N THR A 45 -14.26 7.07 -5.69
CA THR A 45 -14.36 6.85 -7.13
C THR A 45 -13.45 5.70 -7.56
N LEU A 46 -12.23 5.67 -7.03
CA LEU A 46 -11.28 4.62 -7.33
C LEU A 46 -11.81 3.25 -6.87
N LEU A 47 -12.36 3.17 -5.66
CA LEU A 47 -12.88 1.92 -5.10
C LEU A 47 -14.13 1.42 -5.82
N LEU A 48 -14.89 2.32 -6.48
CA LEU A 48 -16.04 1.95 -7.27
C LEU A 48 -15.69 1.53 -8.69
N SER A 49 -14.43 1.69 -9.10
CA SER A 49 -13.98 1.32 -10.44
C SER A 49 -14.06 -0.20 -10.63
N PRO A 50 -14.42 -0.69 -11.85
CA PRO A 50 -14.43 -2.12 -12.10
C PRO A 50 -13.07 -2.77 -11.84
N GLY A 51 -13.09 -3.93 -11.19
CA GLY A 51 -11.86 -4.67 -10.89
C GLY A 51 -11.05 -4.11 -9.73
N VAL A 52 -11.61 -3.18 -8.97
CA VAL A 52 -10.95 -2.62 -7.78
C VAL A 52 -11.79 -2.98 -6.55
N GLU A 53 -11.13 -3.52 -5.53
CA GLU A 53 -11.78 -3.82 -4.25
C GLU A 53 -10.89 -3.45 -3.08
N MET A 54 -11.51 -3.22 -1.93
CA MET A 54 -10.80 -2.97 -0.69
C MET A 54 -10.35 -4.30 -0.08
N ALA A 55 -9.11 -4.37 0.37
CA ALA A 55 -8.61 -5.55 1.07
C ALA A 55 -9.29 -5.72 2.41
N ASP A 56 -9.56 -6.97 2.75
CA ASP A 56 -10.02 -7.35 4.08
C ASP A 56 -8.77 -7.79 4.87
N LEU A 57 -8.37 -6.97 5.84
CA LEU A 57 -7.15 -7.18 6.60
C LEU A 57 -7.43 -7.81 7.96
N GLY A 58 -6.38 -8.32 8.58
CA GLY A 58 -6.41 -8.92 9.91
C GLY A 58 -5.60 -10.20 10.00
N ARG A 59 -5.42 -10.90 8.89
CA ARG A 59 -4.68 -12.16 8.85
C ARG A 59 -3.18 -11.97 8.62
N GLU A 60 -2.75 -10.75 8.37
CA GLU A 60 -1.34 -10.46 8.05
C GLU A 60 -0.44 -10.38 9.29
N TRP A 61 -1.01 -10.42 10.50
CA TRP A 61 -0.21 -10.26 11.72
C TRP A 61 0.93 -11.26 11.83
N PRO A 62 0.73 -12.58 11.60
CA PRO A 62 1.85 -13.52 11.67
C PRO A 62 2.98 -13.20 10.70
N ALA A 63 2.65 -12.74 9.49
CA ALA A 63 3.66 -12.35 8.51
C ALA A 63 4.38 -11.08 8.93
N LEU A 64 3.65 -10.08 9.44
CA LEU A 64 4.25 -8.85 9.95
C LEU A 64 5.20 -9.14 11.11
N ARG A 65 4.76 -9.94 12.07
CA ARG A 65 5.59 -10.31 13.21
C ARG A 65 6.90 -10.94 12.74
N ARG A 66 6.81 -11.85 11.77
CA ARG A 66 7.99 -12.54 11.23
C ARG A 66 8.97 -11.59 10.59
N LEU A 67 8.47 -10.64 9.78
CA LEU A 67 9.31 -9.64 9.13
C LEU A 67 10.00 -8.76 10.16
N VAL A 68 9.25 -8.29 11.16
CA VAL A 68 9.80 -7.42 12.20
C VAL A 68 10.91 -8.13 12.98
N GLU A 69 10.68 -9.38 13.37
CA GLU A 69 11.66 -10.15 14.12
C GLU A 69 12.89 -10.52 13.26
N GLN A 70 12.64 -11.00 12.04
CA GLN A 70 13.70 -11.47 11.16
C GLN A 70 14.64 -10.35 10.74
N TYR A 71 14.11 -9.18 10.39
CA TYR A 71 14.90 -8.04 9.91
C TYR A 71 15.16 -7.00 10.99
N ARG A 72 14.68 -7.24 12.24
CA ARG A 72 14.83 -6.34 13.38
C ARG A 72 14.35 -4.94 13.06
N LEU A 73 13.15 -4.85 12.51
CA LEU A 73 12.58 -3.59 12.05
C LEU A 73 12.11 -2.74 13.22
N ALA A 74 12.25 -1.43 13.06
CA ALA A 74 11.83 -0.47 14.07
C ALA A 74 11.37 0.83 13.41
N GLY A 75 10.57 1.60 14.15
CA GLY A 75 10.14 2.92 13.70
C GLY A 75 9.39 2.89 12.38
N ASN A 76 9.82 3.74 11.45
CA ASN A 76 9.12 3.96 10.19
C ASN A 76 9.16 2.75 9.24
N ASP A 77 10.02 1.78 9.49
CA ASP A 77 10.05 0.54 8.69
C ASP A 77 8.87 -0.37 9.00
N VAL A 78 8.28 -0.26 10.20
CA VAL A 78 7.19 -1.16 10.61
C VAL A 78 5.92 -0.95 9.78
N PRO A 79 5.42 0.28 9.56
CA PRO A 79 4.27 0.48 8.67
C PRO A 79 4.53 0.01 7.24
N VAL A 80 5.74 0.17 6.73
CA VAL A 80 6.12 -0.29 5.39
C VAL A 80 6.11 -1.82 5.33
N ALA A 81 6.64 -2.47 6.36
CA ALA A 81 6.61 -3.93 6.48
C ALA A 81 5.17 -4.45 6.57
N TRP A 82 4.25 -3.69 7.15
CA TRP A 82 2.84 -4.07 7.20
C TRP A 82 2.25 -4.22 5.80
N VAL A 83 2.57 -3.29 4.89
CA VAL A 83 2.14 -3.40 3.49
C VAL A 83 2.67 -4.71 2.88
N ALA A 84 3.95 -5.00 3.06
CA ALA A 84 4.56 -6.22 2.54
C ALA A 84 3.90 -7.48 3.13
N ALA A 85 3.65 -7.48 4.44
CA ALA A 85 2.99 -8.59 5.12
C ALA A 85 1.59 -8.85 4.57
N ALA A 86 0.83 -7.78 4.32
CA ALA A 86 -0.51 -7.89 3.75
C ALA A 86 -0.47 -8.49 2.35
N VAL A 87 0.45 -8.03 1.51
CA VAL A 87 0.63 -8.54 0.15
C VAL A 87 0.95 -10.04 0.16
N LEU A 88 1.88 -10.45 1.01
CA LEU A 88 2.26 -11.86 1.14
C LEU A 88 1.09 -12.71 1.61
N THR A 89 0.38 -12.24 2.63
CA THR A 89 -0.74 -12.98 3.23
C THR A 89 -1.91 -13.14 2.26
N LEU A 90 -2.19 -12.09 1.47
CA LEU A 90 -3.28 -12.11 0.49
C LEU A 90 -2.91 -12.90 -0.78
N GLY A 91 -1.65 -13.30 -0.94
CA GLY A 91 -1.22 -14.01 -2.13
C GLY A 91 -1.28 -13.14 -3.38
N THR A 92 -1.05 -11.85 -3.22
CA THR A 92 -1.12 -10.86 -4.28
C THR A 92 0.27 -10.38 -4.66
N ARG A 93 0.34 -9.53 -5.67
CA ARG A 93 1.58 -8.88 -6.10
C ARG A 93 1.47 -7.38 -5.76
N LEU A 94 2.50 -6.83 -5.13
CA LEU A 94 2.56 -5.39 -4.89
C LEU A 94 3.03 -4.67 -6.14
N VAL A 95 2.32 -3.63 -6.53
CA VAL A 95 2.70 -2.73 -7.63
C VAL A 95 3.02 -1.38 -7.01
N THR A 96 4.25 -0.91 -7.16
CA THR A 96 4.70 0.32 -6.51
C THR A 96 5.90 0.92 -7.23
N PHE A 97 6.14 2.21 -7.00
CA PHE A 97 7.39 2.88 -7.41
C PHE A 97 8.49 2.76 -6.35
N ASP A 98 8.15 2.31 -5.13
CA ASP A 98 9.08 2.29 -4.01
C ASP A 98 9.96 1.02 -4.05
N ARG A 99 11.26 1.22 -4.22
CA ARG A 99 12.24 0.13 -4.26
C ARG A 99 12.52 -0.48 -2.88
N GLY A 100 12.12 0.20 -1.81
CA GLY A 100 12.34 -0.30 -0.46
C GLY A 100 11.71 -1.66 -0.19
N PHE A 101 10.68 -2.02 -0.93
CA PHE A 101 10.02 -3.31 -0.78
C PHE A 101 10.86 -4.49 -1.30
N GLU A 102 11.91 -4.25 -2.08
CA GLU A 102 12.81 -5.31 -2.54
C GLU A 102 13.47 -6.06 -1.38
N ARG A 103 13.54 -5.44 -0.20
CA ARG A 103 14.11 -6.08 1.00
C ARG A 103 13.29 -7.30 1.46
N TRP A 104 11.99 -7.30 1.19
CA TRP A 104 11.06 -8.30 1.73
C TRP A 104 10.27 -9.06 0.68
N LEU A 105 10.19 -8.55 -0.54
CA LEU A 105 9.39 -9.11 -1.61
C LEU A 105 10.26 -9.46 -2.81
N GLY A 106 10.15 -10.68 -3.28
CA GLY A 106 10.83 -11.15 -4.47
C GLY A 106 10.08 -10.79 -5.75
N ARG A 107 10.61 -11.23 -6.89
CA ARG A 107 10.04 -10.91 -8.21
C ARG A 107 8.62 -11.41 -8.40
N SER A 108 8.25 -12.50 -7.76
CA SER A 108 6.88 -13.03 -7.86
C SER A 108 5.87 -12.20 -7.10
N ASP A 109 6.33 -11.41 -6.10
CA ASP A 109 5.47 -10.67 -5.20
C ASP A 109 5.53 -9.16 -5.41
N LEU A 110 6.38 -8.69 -6.33
CA LEU A 110 6.64 -7.27 -6.47
C LEU A 110 6.80 -6.89 -7.94
N THR A 111 6.10 -5.84 -8.35
CA THR A 111 6.32 -5.17 -9.62
C THR A 111 6.72 -3.73 -9.33
N LEU A 112 7.94 -3.36 -9.70
CA LEU A 112 8.41 -1.99 -9.57
C LEU A 112 8.07 -1.21 -10.82
N LEU A 113 7.36 -0.09 -10.64
CA LEU A 113 7.08 0.84 -11.71
C LEU A 113 8.24 1.83 -11.82
N ARG A 114 8.55 2.25 -13.04
CA ARG A 114 9.60 3.23 -13.30
C ARG A 114 8.98 4.50 -13.83
N PRO A 115 9.32 5.65 -13.25
CA PRO A 115 8.84 6.92 -13.80
C PRO A 115 9.44 7.14 -15.20
N HIS A 116 8.64 7.73 -16.06
CA HIS A 116 9.08 8.08 -17.42
C HIS A 116 9.82 9.38 -17.45
#